data_54f312cb176c72ca3d653409483085e6
#
_entry.id   54f312cb176c72ca3d653409483085e6
#
_cell.length_a   1.000
_cell.length_b   1.000
_cell.length_c   1.000
_cell.angle_alpha   90.00
_cell.angle_beta   90.00
_cell.angle_gamma   90.00
#
_symmetry.space_group_name_H-M   'P 1'
#
loop_
_entity.id
_entity.type
_entity.pdbx_description
1 polymer ?
#
loop_
_entity_poly.entity_id
_entity_poly.type
_entity_poly.pdbx_seq_one_letter_code
_entity_poly.pdbx_strand_id
1 'polypeptide(L)'
;MLNQALDNNPVVKAAEETVEASSREVEVQRSGHFPTLDLVGNAVREEYGSAPPLDQFRDQETSNIGLELRIPLYSGGRTTASTSQARHNLRAERFNLESAKREASRNVRNAYRGVITGISQVNALAAAKVSAQSALNATQAGYDVGTRTLVDVLIAERNLYAARRGYAQARYQYVLNDLLLRQAAGTLGEDDIKRINNLLN
;
A
#
# COMPACT_ATOMS: atom_id res chain seq x y z
N MET A 1 19.23 -4.46 0.72
CA MET A 1 17.98 -4.19 1.44
C MET A 1 17.23 -2.94 0.94
N LEU A 2 17.83 -1.74 0.92
CA LEU A 2 17.10 -0.52 0.51
C LEU A 2 16.66 -0.57 -0.96
N ASN A 3 17.51 -1.01 -1.88
CA ASN A 3 17.17 -1.16 -3.30
C ASN A 3 16.11 -2.25 -3.51
N GLN A 4 16.25 -3.40 -2.85
CA GLN A 4 15.23 -4.46 -2.88
C GLN A 4 13.88 -4.00 -2.36
N ALA A 5 13.86 -3.13 -1.33
CA ALA A 5 12.64 -2.58 -0.79
C ALA A 5 11.96 -1.63 -1.78
N LEU A 6 12.71 -0.82 -2.51
CA LEU A 6 12.16 0.07 -3.54
C LEU A 6 11.58 -0.72 -4.72
N ASP A 7 12.27 -1.80 -5.14
CA ASP A 7 11.85 -2.63 -6.27
C ASP A 7 10.64 -3.53 -5.95
N ASN A 8 10.47 -3.91 -4.67
CA ASN A 8 9.40 -4.83 -4.26
C ASN A 8 8.23 -4.15 -3.55
N ASN A 9 8.34 -2.87 -3.18
CA ASN A 9 7.30 -2.19 -2.44
C ASN A 9 6.04 -1.97 -3.32
N PRO A 10 4.87 -2.51 -2.94
CA PRO A 10 3.66 -2.40 -3.75
C PRO A 10 3.21 -0.95 -3.99
N VAL A 11 3.45 -0.05 -3.03
CA VAL A 11 3.08 1.37 -3.15
C VAL A 11 3.93 2.06 -4.22
N VAL A 12 5.23 1.74 -4.29
CA VAL A 12 6.13 2.28 -5.32
C VAL A 12 5.73 1.74 -6.69
N LYS A 13 5.47 0.43 -6.81
CA LYS A 13 5.00 -0.17 -8.07
C LYS A 13 3.69 0.45 -8.55
N ALA A 14 2.70 0.61 -7.66
CA ALA A 14 1.45 1.26 -8.03
C ALA A 14 1.65 2.70 -8.53
N ALA A 15 2.58 3.46 -7.92
CA ALA A 15 2.91 4.80 -8.39
C ALA A 15 3.66 4.78 -9.75
N GLU A 16 4.48 3.77 -10.03
CA GLU A 16 5.13 3.57 -11.34
C GLU A 16 4.11 3.30 -12.44
N GLU A 17 3.15 2.40 -12.19
CA GLU A 17 2.05 2.12 -13.12
C GLU A 17 1.16 3.36 -13.35
N THR A 18 0.94 4.17 -12.32
CA THR A 18 0.19 5.44 -12.46
C THR A 18 0.92 6.43 -13.37
N VAL A 19 2.24 6.51 -13.28
CA VAL A 19 3.06 7.34 -14.19
C VAL A 19 2.97 6.82 -15.62
N GLU A 20 3.02 5.50 -15.82
CA GLU A 20 2.87 4.92 -17.15
C GLU A 20 1.47 5.18 -17.72
N ALA A 21 0.40 4.99 -16.95
CA ALA A 21 -0.96 5.31 -17.35
C ALA A 21 -1.10 6.79 -17.76
N SER A 22 -0.55 7.70 -16.97
CA SER A 22 -0.55 9.14 -17.31
C SER A 22 0.28 9.46 -18.55
N SER A 23 1.35 8.70 -18.83
CA SER A 23 2.13 8.82 -20.06
C SER A 23 1.31 8.41 -21.28
N ARG A 24 0.56 7.30 -21.19
CA ARG A 24 -0.36 6.86 -22.24
C ARG A 24 -1.51 7.85 -22.44
N GLU A 25 -2.00 8.48 -21.38
CA GLU A 25 -3.02 9.52 -21.48
C GLU A 25 -2.54 10.72 -22.32
N VAL A 26 -1.26 11.11 -22.24
CA VAL A 26 -0.69 12.14 -23.12
C VAL A 26 -0.78 11.72 -24.59
N GLU A 27 -0.51 10.45 -24.90
CA GLU A 27 -0.62 9.91 -26.27
C GLU A 27 -2.08 9.91 -26.74
N VAL A 28 -3.02 9.53 -25.86
CA VAL A 28 -4.48 9.57 -26.15
C VAL A 28 -4.92 10.99 -26.46
N GLN A 29 -4.55 11.97 -25.64
CA GLN A 29 -4.94 13.37 -25.90
C GLN A 29 -4.27 13.93 -27.19
N ARG A 30 -3.07 13.48 -27.50
CA ARG A 30 -2.38 13.85 -28.74
C ARG A 30 -3.03 13.21 -29.97
N SER A 31 -3.62 12.02 -29.85
CA SER A 31 -4.27 11.33 -30.95
C SER A 31 -5.49 12.09 -31.52
N GLY A 32 -6.04 13.04 -30.75
CA GLY A 32 -7.07 13.96 -31.22
C GLY A 32 -6.64 14.88 -32.40
N HIS A 33 -5.38 14.86 -32.78
CA HIS A 33 -4.89 15.49 -34.01
C HIS A 33 -4.89 14.55 -35.22
N PHE A 34 -5.10 13.24 -35.00
CA PHE A 34 -5.05 12.27 -36.09
C PHE A 34 -6.44 12.00 -36.69
N PRO A 35 -6.51 11.57 -37.95
CA PRO A 35 -7.76 11.13 -38.53
C PRO A 35 -8.30 9.90 -37.89
N THR A 36 -9.65 9.80 -37.79
CA THR A 36 -10.36 8.58 -37.39
C THR A 36 -11.06 7.94 -38.59
N LEU A 37 -11.06 6.63 -38.66
CA LEU A 37 -11.79 5.83 -39.65
C LEU A 37 -12.78 4.94 -38.91
N ASP A 38 -14.05 5.21 -39.14
CA ASP A 38 -15.16 4.50 -38.51
C ASP A 38 -15.91 3.65 -39.54
N LEU A 39 -16.25 2.41 -39.16
CA LEU A 39 -17.22 1.59 -39.89
C LEU A 39 -18.60 1.86 -39.30
N VAL A 40 -19.48 2.46 -40.09
CA VAL A 40 -20.83 2.80 -39.68
C VAL A 40 -21.84 1.89 -40.39
N GLY A 41 -22.76 1.30 -39.60
CA GLY A 41 -23.87 0.50 -40.11
C GLY A 41 -25.17 1.05 -39.56
N ASN A 42 -26.18 1.22 -40.42
CA ASN A 42 -27.52 1.61 -40.03
C ASN A 42 -28.53 0.68 -40.69
N ALA A 43 -29.47 0.18 -39.89
CA ALA A 43 -30.64 -0.57 -40.36
C ALA A 43 -31.88 0.09 -39.78
N VAL A 44 -32.73 0.60 -40.66
CA VAL A 44 -33.98 1.26 -40.30
C VAL A 44 -35.12 0.50 -40.97
N ARG A 45 -36.11 0.10 -40.18
CA ARG A 45 -37.38 -0.45 -40.65
C ARG A 45 -38.50 0.50 -40.30
N GLU A 46 -39.17 1.05 -41.31
CA GLU A 46 -40.31 1.92 -41.14
C GLU A 46 -41.59 1.13 -41.48
N GLU A 47 -42.44 0.97 -40.46
CA GLU A 47 -43.75 0.37 -40.63
C GLU A 47 -44.80 1.48 -40.69
N TYR A 48 -45.43 1.64 -41.86
CA TYR A 48 -46.52 2.58 -42.04
C TYR A 48 -47.86 1.88 -41.81
N GLY A 49 -48.53 2.26 -40.72
CA GLY A 49 -49.87 1.74 -40.41
C GLY A 49 -50.90 2.08 -41.51
N SER A 50 -51.71 1.09 -41.91
CA SER A 50 -52.74 1.25 -42.92
C SER A 50 -53.81 2.24 -42.50
N ALA A 51 -53.88 3.40 -43.17
CA ALA A 51 -55.06 4.28 -43.15
C ALA A 51 -55.75 4.21 -44.54
N PRO A 52 -57.05 3.74 -44.65
CA PRO A 52 -57.75 3.75 -45.93
C PRO A 52 -58.06 5.17 -46.34
N PRO A 53 -57.97 5.58 -47.65
CA PRO A 53 -58.00 4.73 -48.83
C PRO A 53 -56.86 4.88 -49.82
N LEU A 54 -55.63 5.05 -49.36
CA LEU A 54 -54.45 5.15 -50.24
C LEU A 54 -53.48 3.99 -49.98
N ASP A 55 -53.65 2.92 -50.76
CA ASP A 55 -52.86 1.70 -50.81
C ASP A 55 -51.43 1.93 -51.38
N GLN A 56 -50.66 2.88 -50.83
CA GLN A 56 -49.33 3.22 -51.31
C GLN A 56 -48.25 3.30 -50.22
N PHE A 57 -48.54 2.95 -48.99
CA PHE A 57 -47.50 2.90 -47.95
C PHE A 57 -46.97 1.48 -47.86
N ARG A 58 -45.82 1.26 -48.45
CA ARG A 58 -45.06 0.01 -48.32
C ARG A 58 -44.12 0.13 -47.11
N ASP A 59 -44.09 -0.91 -46.32
CA ASP A 59 -43.00 -1.10 -45.31
C ASP A 59 -41.66 -0.95 -46.03
N GLN A 60 -40.85 -0.08 -45.55
CA GLN A 60 -39.52 0.17 -46.12
C GLN A 60 -38.48 -0.25 -45.14
N GLU A 61 -37.65 -1.18 -45.57
CA GLU A 61 -36.44 -1.59 -44.84
C GLU A 61 -35.22 -1.05 -45.58
N THR A 62 -34.47 -0.20 -44.88
CA THR A 62 -33.24 0.38 -45.43
C THR A 62 -32.07 -0.04 -44.55
N SER A 63 -31.13 -0.71 -45.17
CA SER A 63 -29.86 -1.00 -44.50
C SER A 63 -28.68 -0.45 -45.32
N ASN A 64 -27.76 0.21 -44.64
CA ASN A 64 -26.56 0.75 -45.25
C ASN A 64 -25.35 0.44 -44.37
N ILE A 65 -24.22 0.16 -45.02
CA ILE A 65 -22.90 0.02 -44.41
C ILE A 65 -21.95 0.99 -45.15
N GLY A 66 -21.16 1.74 -44.38
CA GLY A 66 -20.25 2.72 -44.94
C GLY A 66 -18.99 2.88 -44.11
N LEU A 67 -17.96 3.45 -44.70
CA LEU A 67 -16.74 3.90 -44.03
C LEU A 67 -16.77 5.43 -43.94
N GLU A 68 -16.62 5.96 -42.73
CA GLU A 68 -16.53 7.38 -42.44
C GLU A 68 -15.11 7.75 -42.04
N LEU A 69 -14.42 8.56 -42.85
CA LEU A 69 -13.12 9.13 -42.52
C LEU A 69 -13.32 10.56 -42.02
N ARG A 70 -12.93 10.83 -40.76
CA ARG A 70 -13.02 12.15 -40.15
C ARG A 70 -11.62 12.71 -39.90
N ILE A 71 -11.28 13.83 -40.54
CA ILE A 71 -9.99 14.49 -40.37
C ILE A 71 -10.20 15.83 -39.67
N PRO A 72 -9.75 16.01 -38.42
CA PRO A 72 -9.87 17.26 -37.67
C PRO A 72 -8.85 18.28 -38.18
N LEU A 73 -9.29 19.26 -38.99
CA LEU A 73 -8.40 20.32 -39.51
C LEU A 73 -8.08 21.39 -38.46
N TYR A 74 -9.06 21.74 -37.64
CA TYR A 74 -8.89 22.73 -36.58
C TYR A 74 -9.93 22.51 -35.45
N SER A 75 -9.46 22.43 -34.20
CA SER A 75 -10.30 22.19 -33.01
C SER A 75 -10.36 23.38 -32.04
N GLY A 76 -10.03 24.62 -32.51
CA GLY A 76 -10.03 25.80 -31.64
C GLY A 76 -9.01 25.74 -30.49
N GLY A 77 -7.89 25.03 -30.67
CA GLY A 77 -6.85 24.86 -29.64
C GLY A 77 -7.21 23.82 -28.55
N ARG A 78 -8.41 23.18 -28.58
CA ARG A 78 -8.83 22.21 -27.59
C ARG A 78 -7.85 21.04 -27.43
N THR A 79 -7.47 20.39 -28.51
CA THR A 79 -6.54 19.24 -28.50
C THR A 79 -5.18 19.60 -27.92
N THR A 80 -4.65 20.81 -28.31
CA THR A 80 -3.40 21.33 -27.79
C THR A 80 -3.48 21.61 -26.29
N ALA A 81 -4.58 22.21 -25.81
CA ALA A 81 -4.82 22.47 -24.38
C ALA A 81 -4.97 21.18 -23.58
N SER A 82 -5.75 20.20 -24.07
CA SER A 82 -5.91 18.88 -23.42
C SER A 82 -4.58 18.13 -23.36
N THR A 83 -3.78 18.14 -24.43
CA THR A 83 -2.44 17.53 -24.43
C THR A 83 -1.51 18.21 -23.43
N SER A 84 -1.56 19.54 -23.32
CA SER A 84 -0.79 20.31 -22.33
C SER A 84 -1.22 19.95 -20.92
N GLN A 85 -2.52 19.88 -20.66
CA GLN A 85 -3.07 19.43 -19.36
C GLN A 85 -2.57 18.02 -19.00
N ALA A 86 -2.67 17.06 -19.93
CA ALA A 86 -2.19 15.70 -19.70
C ALA A 86 -0.69 15.65 -19.38
N ARG A 87 0.13 16.49 -20.05
CA ARG A 87 1.57 16.60 -19.73
C ARG A 87 1.83 17.15 -18.32
N HIS A 88 1.04 18.12 -17.87
CA HIS A 88 1.16 18.62 -16.50
C HIS A 88 0.74 17.57 -15.46
N ASN A 89 -0.32 16.81 -15.74
CA ASN A 89 -0.73 15.68 -14.90
C ASN A 89 0.38 14.61 -14.84
N LEU A 90 0.95 14.22 -15.97
CA LEU A 90 2.11 13.30 -15.99
C LEU A 90 3.26 13.80 -15.13
N ARG A 91 3.55 15.11 -15.18
CA ARG A 91 4.60 15.70 -14.32
C ARG A 91 4.25 15.61 -12.84
N ALA A 92 2.99 15.85 -12.48
CA ALA A 92 2.52 15.70 -11.10
C ALA A 92 2.67 14.25 -10.62
N GLU A 93 2.29 13.27 -11.45
CA GLU A 93 2.45 11.85 -11.09
C GLU A 93 3.91 11.42 -10.94
N ARG A 94 4.82 11.98 -11.72
CA ARG A 94 6.27 11.76 -11.52
C ARG A 94 6.76 12.27 -10.17
N PHE A 95 6.27 13.42 -9.70
CA PHE A 95 6.59 13.92 -8.37
C PHE A 95 5.95 13.05 -7.24
N ASN A 96 4.75 12.54 -7.47
CA ASN A 96 4.09 11.60 -6.57
C ASN A 96 4.91 10.31 -6.44
N LEU A 97 5.39 9.75 -7.55
CA LEU A 97 6.28 8.58 -7.55
C LEU A 97 7.57 8.86 -6.77
N GLU A 98 8.21 10.02 -6.99
CA GLU A 98 9.41 10.37 -6.24
C GLU A 98 9.15 10.51 -4.74
N SER A 99 7.99 11.07 -4.37
CA SER A 99 7.54 11.14 -2.98
C SER A 99 7.33 9.76 -2.37
N ALA A 100 6.66 8.84 -3.09
CA ALA A 100 6.46 7.46 -2.67
C ALA A 100 7.79 6.72 -2.46
N LYS A 101 8.77 6.88 -3.36
CA LYS A 101 10.13 6.30 -3.22
C LYS A 101 10.84 6.82 -1.98
N ARG A 102 10.77 8.13 -1.71
CA ARG A 102 11.36 8.72 -0.51
C ARG A 102 10.66 8.23 0.77
N GLU A 103 9.36 8.09 0.75
CA GLU A 103 8.58 7.59 1.88
C GLU A 103 8.90 6.13 2.17
N ALA A 104 8.90 5.26 1.16
CA ALA A 104 9.32 3.87 1.30
C ALA A 104 10.73 3.77 1.91
N SER A 105 11.68 4.57 1.43
CA SER A 105 13.04 4.62 1.99
C SER A 105 13.07 5.05 3.46
N ARG A 106 12.27 6.06 3.85
CA ARG A 106 12.15 6.48 5.25
C ARG A 106 11.56 5.38 6.12
N ASN A 107 10.50 4.73 5.65
CA ASN A 107 9.80 3.67 6.38
C ASN A 107 10.73 2.47 6.66
N VAL A 108 11.49 2.04 5.65
CA VAL A 108 12.50 0.96 5.83
C VAL A 108 13.56 1.35 6.86
N ARG A 109 14.10 2.58 6.78
CA ARG A 109 15.13 3.04 7.74
C ARG A 109 14.57 3.15 9.17
N ASN A 110 13.35 3.60 9.32
CA ASN A 110 12.69 3.72 10.63
C ASN A 110 12.40 2.33 11.21
N ALA A 111 11.87 1.41 10.41
CA ALA A 111 11.61 0.04 10.83
C ALA A 111 12.93 -0.68 11.22
N TYR A 112 13.99 -0.51 10.44
CA TYR A 112 15.33 -1.07 10.77
C TYR A 112 15.86 -0.54 12.11
N ARG A 113 15.77 0.77 12.36
CA ARG A 113 16.15 1.34 13.66
C ARG A 113 15.29 0.79 14.79
N GLY A 114 13.98 0.59 14.54
CA GLY A 114 13.07 -0.05 15.50
C GLY A 114 13.52 -1.45 15.90
N VAL A 115 13.98 -2.25 14.93
CA VAL A 115 14.54 -3.60 15.19
C VAL A 115 15.80 -3.51 16.05
N ILE A 116 16.78 -2.66 15.71
CA ILE A 116 18.05 -2.51 16.47
C ILE A 116 17.76 -2.03 17.90
N THR A 117 16.87 -1.06 18.06
CA THR A 117 16.47 -0.58 19.40
C THR A 117 15.75 -1.69 20.18
N GLY A 118 14.87 -2.44 19.50
CA GLY A 118 14.16 -3.57 20.09
C GLY A 118 15.11 -4.65 20.65
N ILE A 119 16.16 -5.01 19.90
CA ILE A 119 17.18 -5.96 20.36
C ILE A 119 17.85 -5.46 21.65
N SER A 120 18.28 -4.20 21.66
CA SER A 120 18.93 -3.60 22.83
C SER A 120 17.99 -3.56 24.04
N GLN A 121 16.71 -3.24 23.83
CA GLN A 121 15.70 -3.20 24.89
C GLN A 121 15.42 -4.61 25.45
N VAL A 122 15.27 -5.63 24.60
CA VAL A 122 15.07 -7.01 25.05
C VAL A 122 16.25 -7.46 25.90
N ASN A 123 17.49 -7.19 25.48
CA ASN A 123 18.69 -7.56 26.24
C ASN A 123 18.77 -6.84 27.60
N ALA A 124 18.48 -5.55 27.65
CA ALA A 124 18.48 -4.76 28.87
C ALA A 124 17.41 -5.28 29.88
N LEU A 125 16.20 -5.55 29.38
CA LEU A 125 15.11 -6.05 30.21
C LEU A 125 15.29 -7.52 30.63
N ALA A 126 16.00 -8.31 29.83
CA ALA A 126 16.46 -9.66 30.25
C ALA A 126 17.41 -9.58 31.45
N ALA A 127 18.39 -8.67 31.41
CA ALA A 127 19.30 -8.45 32.52
C ALA A 127 18.55 -7.90 33.78
N ALA A 128 17.63 -6.95 33.59
CA ALA A 128 16.79 -6.42 34.68
C ALA A 128 15.93 -7.50 35.34
N LYS A 129 15.36 -8.43 34.57
CA LYS A 129 14.61 -9.59 35.09
C LYS A 129 15.52 -10.49 35.96
N VAL A 130 16.75 -10.77 35.54
CA VAL A 130 17.71 -11.56 36.31
C VAL A 130 18.06 -10.85 37.62
N SER A 131 18.36 -9.53 37.55
CA SER A 131 18.67 -8.72 38.74
C SER A 131 17.49 -8.68 39.73
N ALA A 132 16.26 -8.51 39.26
CA ALA A 132 15.06 -8.51 40.09
C ALA A 132 14.83 -9.89 40.76
N GLN A 133 15.10 -10.98 40.06
CA GLN A 133 15.02 -12.34 40.65
C GLN A 133 16.09 -12.52 41.76
N SER A 134 17.33 -12.06 41.52
CA SER A 134 18.39 -12.12 42.52
C SER A 134 18.06 -11.26 43.75
N ALA A 135 17.48 -10.08 43.55
CA ALA A 135 17.04 -9.21 44.63
C ALA A 135 15.93 -9.84 45.48
N LEU A 136 14.95 -10.50 44.82
CA LEU A 136 13.92 -11.22 45.54
C LEU A 136 14.51 -12.38 46.39
N ASN A 137 15.41 -13.18 45.83
CA ASN A 137 16.07 -14.28 46.53
C ASN A 137 16.87 -13.78 47.74
N ALA A 138 17.62 -12.67 47.60
CA ALA A 138 18.35 -12.06 48.70
C ALA A 138 17.44 -11.49 49.80
N THR A 139 16.32 -10.86 49.41
CA THR A 139 15.33 -10.32 50.35
C THR A 139 14.62 -11.42 51.10
N GLN A 140 14.28 -12.50 50.40
CA GLN A 140 13.67 -13.69 51.04
C GLN A 140 14.61 -14.32 52.08
N ALA A 141 15.88 -14.52 51.72
CA ALA A 141 16.89 -15.02 52.67
C ALA A 141 17.04 -14.10 53.90
N GLY A 142 17.01 -12.76 53.68
CA GLY A 142 17.02 -11.79 54.78
C GLY A 142 15.78 -11.85 55.68
N TYR A 143 14.61 -12.15 55.10
CA TYR A 143 13.39 -12.35 55.86
C TYR A 143 13.48 -13.64 56.72
N ASP A 144 13.97 -14.72 56.14
CA ASP A 144 14.09 -16.02 56.83
C ASP A 144 15.01 -15.96 58.08
N VAL A 145 16.02 -15.06 58.04
CA VAL A 145 16.90 -14.79 59.18
C VAL A 145 16.48 -13.58 60.04
N GLY A 146 15.31 -13.00 59.77
CA GLY A 146 14.72 -11.92 60.57
C GLY A 146 15.31 -10.52 60.34
N THR A 147 16.14 -10.30 59.30
CA THR A 147 16.76 -8.99 58.99
C THR A 147 15.93 -8.17 57.98
N ARG A 148 14.90 -8.73 57.38
CA ARG A 148 13.98 -8.07 56.46
C ARG A 148 12.54 -8.32 56.87
N THR A 149 11.61 -7.46 56.42
CA THR A 149 10.20 -7.56 56.70
C THR A 149 9.46 -8.28 55.56
N LEU A 150 8.26 -8.83 55.84
CA LEU A 150 7.39 -9.38 54.82
C LEU A 150 7.05 -8.32 53.74
N VAL A 151 6.91 -7.04 54.12
CA VAL A 151 6.65 -5.95 53.18
C VAL A 151 7.78 -5.80 52.18
N ASP A 152 9.04 -5.97 52.61
CA ASP A 152 10.22 -5.92 51.69
C ASP A 152 10.15 -7.06 50.67
N VAL A 153 9.75 -8.26 51.09
CA VAL A 153 9.58 -9.42 50.19
C VAL A 153 8.49 -9.15 49.17
N LEU A 154 7.33 -8.66 49.58
CA LEU A 154 6.20 -8.34 48.71
C LEU A 154 6.59 -7.24 47.68
N ILE A 155 7.40 -6.24 48.08
CA ILE A 155 7.92 -5.22 47.20
C ILE A 155 8.87 -5.83 46.15
N ALA A 156 9.80 -6.70 46.60
CA ALA A 156 10.74 -7.37 45.70
C ALA A 156 10.01 -8.30 44.69
N GLU A 157 8.98 -9.00 45.16
CA GLU A 157 8.13 -9.85 44.32
C GLU A 157 7.36 -9.03 43.26
N ARG A 158 6.74 -7.92 43.69
CA ARG A 158 6.09 -6.99 42.75
C ARG A 158 7.06 -6.48 41.69
N ASN A 159 8.29 -6.12 42.09
CA ASN A 159 9.33 -5.64 41.16
C ASN A 159 9.76 -6.74 40.17
N LEU A 160 9.86 -8.00 40.61
CA LEU A 160 10.13 -9.12 39.72
C LEU A 160 9.00 -9.31 38.69
N TYR A 161 7.74 -9.27 39.11
CA TYR A 161 6.61 -9.39 38.18
C TYR A 161 6.56 -8.21 37.19
N ALA A 162 6.91 -7.02 37.65
CA ALA A 162 7.04 -5.86 36.75
C ALA A 162 8.16 -6.06 35.72
N ALA A 163 9.34 -6.55 36.14
CA ALA A 163 10.44 -6.85 35.24
C ALA A 163 10.09 -7.98 34.24
N ARG A 164 9.41 -9.05 34.70
CA ARG A 164 8.94 -10.14 33.82
C ARG A 164 7.97 -9.64 32.76
N ARG A 165 7.01 -8.79 33.15
CA ARG A 165 6.04 -8.17 32.23
C ARG A 165 6.75 -7.27 31.22
N GLY A 166 7.67 -6.40 31.68
CA GLY A 166 8.44 -5.52 30.80
C GLY A 166 9.27 -6.31 29.76
N TYR A 167 9.91 -7.39 30.19
CA TYR A 167 10.64 -8.28 29.30
C TYR A 167 9.74 -8.95 28.25
N ALA A 168 8.59 -9.47 28.66
CA ALA A 168 7.63 -10.07 27.73
C ALA A 168 7.13 -9.04 26.71
N GLN A 169 6.75 -7.85 27.17
CA GLN A 169 6.32 -6.75 26.29
C GLN A 169 7.38 -6.35 25.28
N ALA A 170 8.64 -6.25 25.69
CA ALA A 170 9.75 -5.92 24.78
C ALA A 170 9.96 -7.01 23.72
N ARG A 171 9.80 -8.29 24.07
CA ARG A 171 9.87 -9.40 23.11
C ARG A 171 8.79 -9.29 22.03
N TYR A 172 7.53 -9.03 22.43
CA TYR A 172 6.43 -8.84 21.48
C TYR A 172 6.67 -7.61 20.61
N GLN A 173 7.16 -6.51 21.18
CA GLN A 173 7.46 -5.30 20.42
C GLN A 173 8.58 -5.52 19.39
N TYR A 174 9.60 -6.30 19.75
CA TYR A 174 10.67 -6.69 18.82
C TYR A 174 10.11 -7.50 17.62
N VAL A 175 9.23 -8.48 17.89
CA VAL A 175 8.58 -9.26 16.83
C VAL A 175 7.76 -8.36 15.90
N LEU A 176 6.99 -7.42 16.46
CA LEU A 176 6.23 -6.45 15.66
C LEU A 176 7.15 -5.57 14.81
N ASN A 177 8.28 -5.12 15.35
CA ASN A 177 9.24 -4.32 14.60
C ASN A 177 9.90 -5.13 13.45
N ASP A 178 10.16 -6.42 13.62
CA ASP A 178 10.65 -7.30 12.54
C ASP A 178 9.61 -7.44 11.43
N LEU A 179 8.33 -7.63 11.78
CA LEU A 179 7.24 -7.66 10.80
C LEU A 179 7.10 -6.34 10.03
N LEU A 180 7.16 -5.21 10.73
CA LEU A 180 7.10 -3.88 10.13
C LEU A 180 8.28 -3.65 9.16
N LEU A 181 9.47 -4.17 9.51
CA LEU A 181 10.62 -4.10 8.60
C LEU A 181 10.39 -4.91 7.33
N ARG A 182 9.87 -6.13 7.45
CA ARG A 182 9.53 -6.99 6.30
C ARG A 182 8.43 -6.39 5.45
N GLN A 183 7.41 -5.81 6.06
CA GLN A 183 6.36 -5.09 5.38
C GLN A 183 6.92 -3.89 4.60
N ALA A 184 7.73 -3.07 5.23
CA ALA A 184 8.36 -1.92 4.58
C ALA A 184 9.30 -2.34 3.44
N ALA A 185 9.96 -3.50 3.57
CA ALA A 185 10.82 -4.08 2.54
C ALA A 185 10.03 -4.79 1.41
N GLY A 186 8.70 -4.93 1.53
CA GLY A 186 7.89 -5.66 0.57
C GLY A 186 8.16 -7.17 0.52
N THR A 187 8.70 -7.73 1.62
CA THR A 187 9.08 -9.15 1.72
C THR A 187 8.23 -9.92 2.72
N LEU A 188 7.22 -9.28 3.31
CA LEU A 188 6.32 -9.94 4.26
C LEU A 188 5.46 -10.98 3.53
N GLY A 189 5.57 -12.24 3.97
CA GLY A 189 4.85 -13.38 3.43
C GLY A 189 4.10 -14.18 4.51
N GLU A 190 3.30 -15.14 4.06
CA GLU A 190 2.54 -16.04 4.94
C GLU A 190 3.47 -16.88 5.83
N ASP A 191 4.64 -17.25 5.35
CA ASP A 191 5.62 -18.05 6.08
C ASP A 191 6.21 -17.29 7.29
N ASP A 192 6.30 -15.96 7.21
CA ASP A 192 6.72 -15.13 8.33
C ASP A 192 5.70 -15.17 9.47
N ILE A 193 4.41 -15.17 9.13
CA ILE A 193 3.32 -15.27 10.11
C ILE A 193 3.32 -16.66 10.77
N LYS A 194 3.50 -17.73 9.98
CA LYS A 194 3.62 -19.11 10.48
C LYS A 194 4.80 -19.25 11.44
N ARG A 195 5.96 -18.70 11.08
CA ARG A 195 7.17 -18.71 11.92
C ARG A 195 6.91 -18.03 13.28
N ILE A 196 6.24 -16.87 13.27
CA ILE A 196 5.94 -16.16 14.51
C ILE A 196 4.93 -16.94 15.37
N ASN A 197 3.91 -17.51 14.75
CA ASN A 197 2.95 -18.33 15.47
C ASN A 197 3.61 -19.51 16.16
N ASN A 198 4.61 -20.14 15.52
CA ASN A 198 5.40 -21.22 16.13
C ASN A 198 6.35 -20.76 17.25
N LEU A 199 6.72 -19.47 17.31
CA LEU A 199 7.53 -18.88 18.38
C LEU A 199 6.68 -18.49 19.61
N LEU A 200 5.37 -18.36 19.45
CA LEU A 200 4.42 -17.95 20.49
C LEU A 200 3.76 -19.15 21.20
N ASN A 201 3.77 -20.33 20.56
CA ASN A 201 3.36 -21.62 21.12
C ASN A 201 4.53 -22.33 21.76
#